data_43f604bc91624ede47e0f1f01b64875c
#
_entry.id   43f604bc91624ede47e0f1f01b64875c
#
_cell.length_a   1.000
_cell.length_b   1.000
_cell.length_c   1.000
_cell.angle_alpha   90.00
_cell.angle_beta   90.00
_cell.angle_gamma   90.00
#
_symmetry.space_group_name_H-M   'P 1'
#
loop_
_entity.id
_entity.type
_entity.pdbx_description
1 polymer ?
#
loop_
_entity_poly.entity_id
_entity_poly.type
_entity_poly.pdbx_seq_one_letter_code
_entity_poly.pdbx_strand_id
1 'polypeptide(L)'
;MTNGAAFVDQLPKAELHIHIEGSLEPELMFALAARNGIRLAYDSVDALRRAYDFARLQDFLDLYYQGMSVLRTEQDFYDLAWAYLARVHAQNVRYVEMFFDPQGHTSRGIGFSVLADGLLRALADAERQLSVRGRLILCFLRHLDEADAERTLDEALAYKHGILGIGLDSSEVGHPPSKFKNVFRRARQEGFKLVAHAGEEGPPHYVWEALDLLGVDRIDHGNRSLEDPALVARLARDRMALTVCPLSNLRLCVVDDLRRHPLRRMLDSGLFVTVNSDDPAYFGGYLNENFRAVQSALDLDEAELRAVARNGFAASFMPDDEKEAALASFDSSLSPRS
;
A
#
# COMPACT_ATOMS: atom_id res chain seq x y z
N MET A 1 7.35 -19.15 24.28
CA MET A 1 7.00 -17.91 23.54
C MET A 1 7.88 -17.64 22.29
N THR A 2 8.62 -18.63 21.80
CA THR A 2 9.57 -18.49 20.66
C THR A 2 9.03 -18.97 19.31
N ASN A 3 7.78 -19.43 19.24
CA ASN A 3 7.23 -20.03 18.00
C ASN A 3 6.50 -19.04 17.07
N GLY A 4 5.89 -17.97 17.58
CA GLY A 4 5.05 -17.09 16.79
C GLY A 4 5.84 -16.22 15.78
N ALA A 5 7.01 -15.71 16.15
CA ALA A 5 7.83 -14.90 15.24
C ALA A 5 8.37 -15.74 14.08
N ALA A 6 8.81 -16.98 14.35
CA ALA A 6 9.26 -17.91 13.32
C ALA A 6 8.14 -18.32 12.36
N PHE A 7 6.90 -18.42 12.85
CA PHE A 7 5.74 -18.70 12.01
C PHE A 7 5.47 -17.59 10.99
N VAL A 8 5.45 -16.34 11.45
CA VAL A 8 5.26 -15.16 10.56
C VAL A 8 6.34 -15.09 9.48
N ASP A 9 7.61 -15.40 9.82
CA ASP A 9 8.71 -15.37 8.85
C ASP A 9 8.57 -16.43 7.75
N GLN A 10 8.04 -17.60 8.11
CA GLN A 10 7.85 -18.71 7.16
C GLN A 10 6.60 -18.55 6.31
N LEU A 11 5.63 -17.75 6.75
CA LEU A 11 4.35 -17.57 6.09
C LEU A 11 4.53 -16.84 4.74
N PRO A 12 4.18 -17.47 3.59
CA PRO A 12 4.17 -16.74 2.32
C PRO A 12 3.14 -15.61 2.38
N LYS A 13 3.47 -14.46 1.80
CA LYS A 13 2.61 -13.27 1.85
C LYS A 13 2.49 -12.60 0.49
N ALA A 14 1.36 -11.92 0.29
CA ALA A 14 1.19 -10.92 -0.74
C ALA A 14 0.95 -9.57 -0.04
N GLU A 15 1.53 -8.51 -0.56
CA GLU A 15 1.35 -7.15 -0.08
C GLU A 15 0.62 -6.33 -1.14
N LEU A 16 -0.52 -5.76 -0.77
CA LEU A 16 -1.46 -5.12 -1.70
C LEU A 16 -1.61 -3.62 -1.44
N HIS A 17 -0.94 -3.10 -0.40
CA HIS A 17 -1.01 -1.71 0.00
C HIS A 17 0.35 -1.27 0.55
N ILE A 18 1.14 -0.74 -0.34
CA ILE A 18 2.46 -0.16 -0.07
C ILE A 18 2.68 1.01 -1.03
N HIS A 19 2.99 2.19 -0.49
CA HIS A 19 3.44 3.33 -1.29
C HIS A 19 4.96 3.21 -1.49
N ILE A 20 5.38 3.13 -2.75
CA ILE A 20 6.81 2.88 -3.02
C ILE A 20 7.68 4.02 -2.48
N GLU A 21 7.21 5.25 -2.55
CA GLU A 21 7.88 6.41 -1.97
C GLU A 21 7.98 6.31 -0.45
N GLY A 22 7.00 5.67 0.19
CA GLY A 22 6.98 5.39 1.63
C GLY A 22 7.93 4.28 2.09
N SER A 23 8.59 3.62 1.14
CA SER A 23 9.67 2.67 1.42
C SER A 23 11.07 3.33 1.42
N LEU A 24 11.15 4.65 1.19
CA LEU A 24 12.40 5.39 1.13
C LEU A 24 13.05 5.51 2.52
N GLU A 25 13.89 4.55 2.84
CA GLU A 25 14.63 4.53 4.11
C GLU A 25 15.56 5.75 4.22
N PRO A 26 15.77 6.30 5.41
CA PRO A 26 16.65 7.46 5.62
C PRO A 26 18.05 7.30 5.05
N GLU A 27 18.65 6.12 5.13
CA GLU A 27 19.97 5.83 4.57
C GLU A 27 19.98 5.99 3.05
N LEU A 28 18.98 5.45 2.37
CA LEU A 28 18.84 5.58 0.92
C LEU A 28 18.54 7.03 0.55
N MET A 29 17.69 7.72 1.30
CA MET A 29 17.39 9.15 1.09
C MET A 29 18.67 9.99 1.14
N PHE A 30 19.56 9.79 2.14
CA PHE A 30 20.85 10.49 2.23
C PHE A 30 21.80 10.13 1.08
N ALA A 31 21.84 8.85 0.67
CA ALA A 31 22.67 8.42 -0.46
C ALA A 31 22.21 9.06 -1.78
N LEU A 32 20.89 9.09 -2.03
CA LEU A 32 20.29 9.72 -3.22
C LEU A 32 20.49 11.25 -3.19
N ALA A 33 20.32 11.88 -2.02
CA ALA A 33 20.57 13.30 -1.85
C ALA A 33 22.02 13.67 -2.21
N ALA A 34 22.98 12.89 -1.72
CA ALA A 34 24.40 13.09 -2.06
C ALA A 34 24.66 12.89 -3.57
N ARG A 35 24.09 11.85 -4.17
CA ARG A 35 24.20 11.57 -5.62
C ARG A 35 23.66 12.71 -6.47
N ASN A 36 22.52 13.28 -6.07
CA ASN A 36 21.80 14.28 -6.84
C ASN A 36 22.14 15.73 -6.43
N GLY A 37 23.12 15.93 -5.51
CA GLY A 37 23.53 17.25 -5.05
C GLY A 37 22.44 18.01 -4.29
N ILE A 38 21.55 17.28 -3.59
CA ILE A 38 20.42 17.85 -2.85
C ILE A 38 20.80 17.97 -1.39
N ARG A 39 20.57 19.16 -0.82
CA ARG A 39 20.73 19.37 0.63
C ARG A 39 19.42 19.02 1.32
N LEU A 40 19.47 18.05 2.23
CA LEU A 40 18.35 17.72 3.11
C LEU A 40 18.23 18.74 4.26
N ALA A 41 17.03 18.84 4.83
CA ALA A 41 16.78 19.67 6.01
C ALA A 41 17.38 19.11 7.30
N TYR A 42 17.80 17.83 7.28
CA TYR A 42 18.36 17.10 8.42
C TYR A 42 19.84 16.82 8.19
N ASP A 43 20.64 16.95 9.26
CA ASP A 43 22.10 16.78 9.18
C ASP A 43 22.55 15.30 9.26
N SER A 44 21.67 14.40 9.64
CA SER A 44 21.95 12.96 9.77
C SER A 44 20.73 12.08 9.65
N VAL A 45 20.95 10.80 9.34
CA VAL A 45 19.95 9.73 9.37
C VAL A 45 19.21 9.69 10.70
N ASP A 46 19.93 9.77 11.82
CA ASP A 46 19.32 9.73 13.16
C ASP A 46 18.47 10.98 13.44
N ALA A 47 18.87 12.16 12.93
CA ALA A 47 18.07 13.37 13.05
C ALA A 47 16.75 13.26 12.27
N LEU A 48 16.80 12.68 11.06
CA LEU A 48 15.61 12.42 10.25
C LEU A 48 14.69 11.39 10.92
N ARG A 49 15.23 10.28 11.43
CA ARG A 49 14.42 9.28 12.15
C ARG A 49 13.71 9.85 13.37
N ARG A 50 14.35 10.74 14.12
CA ARG A 50 13.68 11.41 15.26
C ARG A 50 12.54 12.34 14.84
N ALA A 51 12.52 12.80 13.60
CA ALA A 51 11.44 13.63 13.05
C ALA A 51 10.20 12.80 12.66
N TYR A 52 10.31 11.46 12.63
CA TYR A 52 9.18 10.56 12.34
C TYR A 52 8.28 10.39 13.58
N ASP A 53 7.87 11.50 14.16
CA ASP A 53 6.94 11.55 15.30
C ASP A 53 5.71 12.37 14.88
N PHE A 54 4.71 11.67 14.36
CA PHE A 54 3.55 12.27 13.72
C PHE A 54 2.38 12.32 14.71
N ALA A 55 1.64 13.44 14.71
CA ALA A 55 0.40 13.60 15.48
C ALA A 55 -0.85 13.42 14.60
N ARG A 56 -0.69 13.52 13.29
CA ARG A 56 -1.78 13.41 12.29
C ARG A 56 -1.18 13.15 10.90
N LEU A 57 -2.03 12.71 9.98
CA LEU A 57 -1.66 12.39 8.59
C LEU A 57 -0.91 13.55 7.89
N GLN A 58 -1.32 14.80 8.09
CA GLN A 58 -0.68 15.94 7.42
C GLN A 58 0.79 16.12 7.83
N ASP A 59 1.14 15.87 9.10
CA ASP A 59 2.54 15.98 9.59
C ASP A 59 3.44 14.95 8.88
N PHE A 60 2.91 13.76 8.60
CA PHE A 60 3.58 12.74 7.79
C PHE A 60 3.71 13.18 6.33
N LEU A 61 2.63 13.63 5.70
CA LEU A 61 2.63 14.00 4.28
C LEU A 61 3.65 15.11 3.98
N ASP A 62 3.78 16.09 4.86
CA ASP A 62 4.75 17.19 4.69
C ASP A 62 6.19 16.64 4.62
N LEU A 63 6.52 15.64 5.45
CA LEU A 63 7.83 15.02 5.47
C LEU A 63 8.02 14.03 4.30
N TYR A 64 6.97 13.31 3.94
CA TYR A 64 6.92 12.37 2.82
C TYR A 64 7.20 13.09 1.48
N TYR A 65 6.49 14.17 1.18
CA TYR A 65 6.72 14.95 -0.03
C TYR A 65 8.11 15.63 -0.05
N GLN A 66 8.63 16.02 1.12
CA GLN A 66 10.00 16.51 1.20
C GLN A 66 11.01 15.41 0.85
N GLY A 67 10.79 14.18 1.36
CA GLY A 67 11.63 13.02 1.06
C GLY A 67 11.68 12.69 -0.42
N MET A 68 10.56 12.78 -1.13
CA MET A 68 10.49 12.54 -2.58
C MET A 68 11.45 13.44 -3.40
N SER A 69 11.89 14.58 -2.85
CA SER A 69 12.75 15.54 -3.56
C SER A 69 14.07 14.94 -4.04
N VAL A 70 14.56 13.87 -3.40
CA VAL A 70 15.82 13.19 -3.77
C VAL A 70 15.68 12.29 -4.98
N LEU A 71 14.46 11.90 -5.36
CA LEU A 71 14.17 11.05 -6.51
C LEU A 71 14.11 11.89 -7.79
N ARG A 72 15.12 11.77 -8.66
CA ARG A 72 15.34 12.66 -9.80
C ARG A 72 15.52 11.93 -11.13
N THR A 73 16.08 10.72 -11.09
CA THR A 73 16.46 9.96 -12.27
C THR A 73 15.77 8.60 -12.26
N GLU A 74 15.65 7.97 -13.42
CA GLU A 74 15.18 6.58 -13.55
C GLU A 74 15.91 5.63 -12.60
N GLN A 75 17.23 5.83 -12.43
CA GLN A 75 18.02 4.99 -11.54
C GLN A 75 17.63 5.20 -10.06
N ASP A 76 17.19 6.40 -9.65
CA ASP A 76 16.73 6.64 -8.27
C ASP A 76 15.46 5.85 -7.97
N PHE A 77 14.51 5.82 -8.91
CA PHE A 77 13.28 5.03 -8.77
C PHE A 77 13.54 3.52 -8.83
N TYR A 78 14.48 3.10 -9.67
CA TYR A 78 14.94 1.72 -9.67
C TYR A 78 15.53 1.32 -8.32
N ASP A 79 16.46 2.11 -7.78
CA ASP A 79 17.14 1.83 -6.52
C ASP A 79 16.16 1.79 -5.35
N LEU A 80 15.17 2.69 -5.33
CA LEU A 80 14.09 2.71 -4.35
C LEU A 80 13.28 1.41 -4.39
N ALA A 81 12.75 1.06 -5.56
CA ALA A 81 11.93 -0.15 -5.70
C ALA A 81 12.74 -1.42 -5.46
N TRP A 82 13.99 -1.48 -5.92
CA TRP A 82 14.87 -2.61 -5.67
C TRP A 82 15.14 -2.82 -4.18
N ALA A 83 15.42 -1.75 -3.44
CA ALA A 83 15.66 -1.82 -2.00
C ALA A 83 14.44 -2.39 -1.26
N TYR A 84 13.24 -1.93 -1.61
CA TYR A 84 11.99 -2.47 -1.07
C TYR A 84 11.82 -3.96 -1.43
N LEU A 85 11.93 -4.32 -2.72
CA LEU A 85 11.69 -5.68 -3.21
C LEU A 85 12.67 -6.70 -2.61
N ALA A 86 13.94 -6.32 -2.45
CA ALA A 86 14.93 -7.15 -1.78
C ALA A 86 14.59 -7.38 -0.31
N ARG A 87 14.09 -6.35 0.38
CA ARG A 87 13.71 -6.45 1.78
C ARG A 87 12.49 -7.34 2.00
N VAL A 88 11.45 -7.18 1.20
CA VAL A 88 10.22 -7.99 1.34
C VAL A 88 10.41 -9.42 0.85
N HIS A 89 11.33 -9.66 -0.11
CA HIS A 89 11.76 -11.01 -0.45
C HIS A 89 12.29 -11.78 0.79
N ALA A 90 13.14 -11.12 1.60
CA ALA A 90 13.64 -11.69 2.86
C ALA A 90 12.53 -11.93 3.89
N GLN A 91 11.38 -11.26 3.76
CA GLN A 91 10.18 -11.45 4.58
C GLN A 91 9.18 -12.47 4.00
N ASN A 92 9.59 -13.24 3.00
CA ASN A 92 8.77 -14.27 2.33
C ASN A 92 7.53 -13.70 1.60
N VAL A 93 7.61 -12.45 1.13
CA VAL A 93 6.62 -11.88 0.21
C VAL A 93 6.86 -12.44 -1.18
N ARG A 94 5.80 -12.82 -1.88
CA ARG A 94 5.83 -13.46 -3.20
C ARG A 94 5.17 -12.61 -4.29
N TYR A 95 4.29 -11.71 -3.87
CA TYR A 95 3.56 -10.84 -4.78
C TYR A 95 3.33 -9.48 -4.13
N VAL A 96 3.43 -8.41 -4.93
CA VAL A 96 3.19 -7.04 -4.47
C VAL A 96 2.36 -6.25 -5.47
N GLU A 97 1.48 -5.39 -4.97
CA GLU A 97 0.82 -4.33 -5.74
C GLU A 97 1.25 -3.00 -5.12
N MET A 98 2.14 -2.29 -5.82
CA MET A 98 2.79 -1.09 -5.31
C MET A 98 2.06 0.16 -5.81
N PHE A 99 1.64 1.00 -4.90
CA PHE A 99 1.19 2.36 -5.20
C PHE A 99 2.39 3.24 -5.55
N PHE A 100 2.17 4.19 -6.44
CA PHE A 100 3.13 5.24 -6.75
C PHE A 100 2.39 6.51 -7.14
N ASP A 101 2.99 7.69 -6.84
CA ASP A 101 2.35 9.00 -6.91
C ASP A 101 2.99 9.89 -7.98
N PRO A 102 2.66 9.72 -9.29
CA PRO A 102 3.30 10.51 -10.35
C PRO A 102 3.20 12.01 -10.13
N GLN A 103 2.06 12.51 -9.63
CA GLN A 103 1.81 13.94 -9.45
C GLN A 103 2.77 14.59 -8.42
N GLY A 104 3.23 13.82 -7.42
CA GLY A 104 4.26 14.25 -6.47
C GLY A 104 5.62 14.50 -7.14
N HIS A 105 5.86 13.91 -8.30
CA HIS A 105 7.10 14.01 -9.06
C HIS A 105 6.97 14.93 -10.28
N THR A 106 5.92 14.80 -11.08
CA THR A 106 5.71 15.62 -12.29
C THR A 106 5.56 17.10 -11.96
N SER A 107 4.95 17.42 -10.81
CA SER A 107 4.88 18.80 -10.28
C SER A 107 6.26 19.44 -10.05
N ARG A 108 7.32 18.61 -9.86
CA ARG A 108 8.72 19.03 -9.69
C ARG A 108 9.54 18.94 -10.99
N GLY A 109 8.89 18.68 -12.13
CA GLY A 109 9.54 18.57 -13.44
C GLY A 109 10.19 17.21 -13.72
N ILE A 110 9.87 16.15 -12.96
CA ILE A 110 10.29 14.78 -13.25
C ILE A 110 9.25 14.17 -14.19
N GLY A 111 9.66 13.78 -15.40
CA GLY A 111 8.74 13.21 -16.38
C GLY A 111 8.17 11.85 -15.93
N PHE A 112 6.93 11.57 -16.30
CA PHE A 112 6.24 10.31 -15.96
C PHE A 112 7.06 9.07 -16.36
N SER A 113 7.70 9.07 -17.53
CA SER A 113 8.54 7.97 -17.99
C SER A 113 9.71 7.68 -17.06
N VAL A 114 10.32 8.72 -16.46
CA VAL A 114 11.47 8.56 -15.57
C VAL A 114 11.14 7.68 -14.36
N LEU A 115 9.96 7.91 -13.77
CA LEU A 115 9.54 7.10 -12.62
C LEU A 115 8.98 5.74 -13.07
N ALA A 116 8.15 5.70 -14.08
CA ALA A 116 7.52 4.46 -14.54
C ALA A 116 8.57 3.44 -15.03
N ASP A 117 9.53 3.88 -15.87
CA ASP A 117 10.58 3.00 -16.42
C ASP A 117 11.49 2.46 -15.31
N GLY A 118 11.87 3.30 -14.32
CA GLY A 118 12.67 2.88 -13.18
C GLY A 118 11.97 1.81 -12.32
N LEU A 119 10.71 2.04 -11.98
CA LEU A 119 9.90 1.11 -11.17
C LEU A 119 9.66 -0.21 -11.92
N LEU A 120 9.27 -0.17 -13.19
CA LEU A 120 9.00 -1.36 -14.00
C LEU A 120 10.26 -2.21 -14.24
N ARG A 121 11.42 -1.56 -14.42
CA ARG A 121 12.70 -2.26 -14.53
C ARG A 121 13.04 -2.99 -13.22
N ALA A 122 12.83 -2.37 -12.07
CA ALA A 122 13.06 -3.00 -10.78
C ALA A 122 12.12 -4.21 -10.56
N LEU A 123 10.84 -4.08 -10.92
CA LEU A 123 9.89 -5.20 -10.86
C LEU A 123 10.30 -6.37 -11.74
N ALA A 124 10.73 -6.10 -12.98
CA ALA A 124 11.19 -7.14 -13.90
C ALA A 124 12.45 -7.87 -13.36
N ASP A 125 13.38 -7.12 -12.75
CA ASP A 125 14.57 -7.70 -12.14
C ASP A 125 14.24 -8.50 -10.88
N ALA A 126 13.31 -8.05 -10.04
CA ALA A 126 12.88 -8.77 -8.84
C ALA A 126 12.18 -10.10 -9.19
N GLU A 127 11.35 -10.11 -10.23
CA GLU A 127 10.75 -11.37 -10.70
C GLU A 127 11.82 -12.38 -11.10
N ARG A 128 12.86 -11.94 -11.85
CA ARG A 128 13.93 -12.83 -12.32
C ARG A 128 14.89 -13.26 -11.23
N GLN A 129 15.25 -12.38 -10.29
CA GLN A 129 16.36 -12.61 -9.36
C GLN A 129 15.88 -12.99 -7.95
N LEU A 130 14.69 -12.52 -7.55
CA LEU A 130 14.15 -12.71 -6.21
C LEU A 130 12.89 -13.59 -6.20
N SER A 131 12.32 -13.91 -7.39
CA SER A 131 11.02 -14.57 -7.48
C SER A 131 9.91 -13.83 -6.75
N VAL A 132 10.01 -12.50 -6.70
CA VAL A 132 8.95 -11.58 -6.23
C VAL A 132 8.31 -10.98 -7.45
N ARG A 133 7.02 -11.27 -7.65
CA ARG A 133 6.23 -10.68 -8.74
C ARG A 133 5.52 -9.43 -8.25
N GLY A 134 5.33 -8.47 -9.15
CA GLY A 134 4.64 -7.24 -8.76
C GLY A 134 4.02 -6.50 -9.92
N ARG A 135 3.11 -5.58 -9.58
CA ARG A 135 2.44 -4.67 -10.49
C ARG A 135 2.33 -3.29 -9.84
N LEU A 136 2.20 -2.28 -10.67
CA LEU A 136 2.01 -0.90 -10.23
C LEU A 136 0.53 -0.55 -10.17
N ILE A 137 0.15 0.24 -9.17
CA ILE A 137 -1.12 0.96 -9.09
C ILE A 137 -0.78 2.44 -9.02
N LEU A 138 -1.23 3.21 -9.99
CA LEU A 138 -1.05 4.65 -10.01
C LEU A 138 -2.08 5.31 -9.11
N CYS A 139 -1.65 6.10 -8.13
CA CYS A 139 -2.56 6.85 -7.28
C CYS A 139 -2.68 8.32 -7.71
N PHE A 140 -3.91 8.83 -7.65
CA PHE A 140 -4.17 10.25 -7.78
C PHE A 140 -4.19 10.92 -6.43
N LEU A 141 -3.44 12.02 -6.30
CA LEU A 141 -3.40 12.83 -5.09
C LEU A 141 -4.72 13.61 -4.93
N ARG A 142 -5.56 13.18 -3.98
CA ARG A 142 -6.95 13.67 -3.84
C ARG A 142 -7.07 15.13 -3.42
N HIS A 143 -6.01 15.74 -2.90
CA HIS A 143 -5.97 17.17 -2.61
C HIS A 143 -5.87 18.03 -3.89
N LEU A 144 -5.42 17.46 -5.02
CA LEU A 144 -5.39 18.11 -6.33
C LEU A 144 -6.75 18.02 -7.04
N ASP A 145 -6.90 18.71 -8.16
CA ASP A 145 -8.13 18.72 -8.94
C ASP A 145 -8.25 17.47 -9.84
N GLU A 146 -9.50 17.07 -10.16
CA GLU A 146 -9.76 15.94 -11.08
C GLU A 146 -9.11 16.15 -12.45
N ALA A 147 -8.98 17.41 -12.92
CA ALA A 147 -8.29 17.71 -14.18
C ALA A 147 -6.80 17.35 -14.19
N ASP A 148 -6.14 17.39 -13.02
CA ASP A 148 -4.76 16.90 -12.87
C ASP A 148 -4.70 15.37 -12.96
N ALA A 149 -5.66 14.69 -12.35
CA ALA A 149 -5.80 13.24 -12.43
C ALA A 149 -6.07 12.78 -13.87
N GLU A 150 -6.89 13.51 -14.63
CA GLU A 150 -7.14 13.22 -16.06
C GLU A 150 -5.85 13.30 -16.91
N ARG A 151 -5.01 14.33 -16.69
CA ARG A 151 -3.72 14.45 -17.39
C ARG A 151 -2.77 13.31 -17.03
N THR A 152 -2.74 12.93 -15.75
CA THR A 152 -1.92 11.82 -15.26
C THR A 152 -2.40 10.48 -15.82
N LEU A 153 -3.72 10.30 -15.97
CA LEU A 153 -4.28 9.12 -16.61
C LEU A 153 -3.85 9.04 -18.10
N ASP A 154 -3.84 10.17 -18.83
CA ASP A 154 -3.37 10.20 -20.23
C ASP A 154 -1.94 9.66 -20.36
N GLU A 155 -1.04 10.05 -19.44
CA GLU A 155 0.34 9.53 -19.42
C GLU A 155 0.39 8.03 -19.09
N ALA A 156 -0.45 7.58 -18.15
CA ALA A 156 -0.52 6.18 -17.72
C ALA A 156 -0.96 5.22 -18.84
N LEU A 157 -1.75 5.69 -19.82
CA LEU A 157 -2.24 4.85 -20.92
C LEU A 157 -1.11 4.21 -21.73
N ALA A 158 0.04 4.88 -21.88
CA ALA A 158 1.21 4.32 -22.55
C ALA A 158 1.86 3.16 -21.76
N TYR A 159 1.56 3.05 -20.46
CA TYR A 159 2.16 2.10 -19.51
C TYR A 159 1.19 1.02 -19.01
N LYS A 160 0.06 0.83 -19.69
CA LYS A 160 -0.95 -0.20 -19.30
C LYS A 160 -0.40 -1.61 -19.17
N HIS A 161 0.70 -1.92 -19.83
CA HIS A 161 1.36 -3.23 -19.72
C HIS A 161 1.98 -3.48 -18.32
N GLY A 162 2.28 -2.43 -17.56
CA GLY A 162 2.91 -2.50 -16.24
C GLY A 162 2.08 -1.88 -15.11
N ILE A 163 1.14 -0.98 -15.45
CA ILE A 163 0.21 -0.36 -14.50
C ILE A 163 -1.10 -1.16 -14.51
N LEU A 164 -1.37 -1.83 -13.39
CA LEU A 164 -2.52 -2.72 -13.23
C LEU A 164 -3.79 -1.94 -12.90
N GLY A 165 -3.66 -0.88 -12.11
CA GLY A 165 -4.80 -0.17 -11.54
C GLY A 165 -4.55 1.31 -11.29
N ILE A 166 -5.65 1.97 -10.96
CA ILE A 166 -5.72 3.37 -10.56
C ILE A 166 -6.23 3.45 -9.15
N GLY A 167 -5.56 4.24 -8.30
CA GLY A 167 -5.88 4.49 -6.92
C GLY A 167 -6.21 5.95 -6.62
N LEU A 168 -6.66 6.21 -5.40
CA LEU A 168 -6.90 7.53 -4.84
C LEU A 168 -6.33 7.58 -3.43
N ASP A 169 -5.42 8.51 -3.15
CA ASP A 169 -4.72 8.61 -1.87
C ASP A 169 -4.48 10.06 -1.40
N SER A 170 -3.56 10.26 -0.46
CA SER A 170 -3.23 11.54 0.18
C SER A 170 -4.31 12.00 1.17
N SER A 171 -4.36 13.30 1.54
CA SER A 171 -5.24 13.85 2.59
C SER A 171 -6.70 13.51 2.37
N GLU A 172 -7.27 12.66 3.21
CA GLU A 172 -8.64 12.16 3.04
C GLU A 172 -9.69 13.19 3.46
N VAL A 173 -9.50 13.81 4.63
CA VAL A 173 -10.48 14.73 5.21
C VAL A 173 -10.65 15.99 4.34
N GLY A 174 -11.89 16.26 3.91
CA GLY A 174 -12.22 17.39 3.04
C GLY A 174 -12.08 17.12 1.54
N HIS A 175 -11.59 15.93 1.16
CA HIS A 175 -11.38 15.52 -0.24
C HIS A 175 -12.14 14.22 -0.56
N PRO A 176 -13.49 14.26 -0.66
CA PRO A 176 -14.32 13.07 -0.86
C PRO A 176 -14.05 12.37 -2.20
N PRO A 177 -14.26 11.06 -2.29
CA PRO A 177 -14.12 10.29 -3.53
C PRO A 177 -14.97 10.84 -4.68
N SER A 178 -16.15 11.38 -4.39
CA SER A 178 -17.06 11.98 -5.39
C SER A 178 -16.40 13.03 -6.30
N LYS A 179 -15.33 13.66 -5.84
CA LYS A 179 -14.53 14.64 -6.61
C LYS A 179 -13.88 14.00 -7.86
N PHE A 180 -13.61 12.69 -7.86
CA PHE A 180 -12.85 11.96 -8.89
C PHE A 180 -13.71 11.00 -9.74
N LYS A 181 -15.02 11.12 -9.69
CA LYS A 181 -15.94 10.18 -10.35
C LYS A 181 -15.77 10.06 -11.86
N ASN A 182 -15.34 11.14 -12.54
CA ASN A 182 -15.25 11.12 -13.99
C ASN A 182 -13.95 10.42 -14.44
N VAL A 183 -12.82 10.73 -13.82
CA VAL A 183 -11.54 10.09 -14.13
C VAL A 183 -11.56 8.61 -13.76
N PHE A 184 -12.20 8.20 -12.65
CA PHE A 184 -12.35 6.79 -12.28
C PHE A 184 -13.24 6.04 -13.28
N ARG A 185 -14.34 6.64 -13.74
CA ARG A 185 -15.17 6.04 -14.79
C ARG A 185 -14.37 5.84 -16.08
N ARG A 186 -13.54 6.82 -16.48
CA ARG A 186 -12.65 6.72 -17.63
C ARG A 186 -11.61 5.62 -17.43
N ALA A 187 -10.94 5.58 -16.28
CA ALA A 187 -9.98 4.53 -15.96
C ALA A 187 -10.60 3.13 -16.04
N ARG A 188 -11.85 2.96 -15.57
CA ARG A 188 -12.61 1.72 -15.74
C ARG A 188 -12.84 1.35 -17.21
N GLN A 189 -13.21 2.32 -18.04
CA GLN A 189 -13.40 2.11 -19.50
C GLN A 189 -12.11 1.72 -20.19
N GLU A 190 -10.97 2.23 -19.70
CA GLU A 190 -9.65 1.87 -20.15
C GLU A 190 -9.18 0.49 -19.65
N GLY A 191 -9.94 -0.16 -18.77
CA GLY A 191 -9.68 -1.53 -18.28
C GLY A 191 -8.80 -1.63 -17.05
N PHE A 192 -8.52 -0.52 -16.35
CA PHE A 192 -7.78 -0.53 -15.09
C PHE A 192 -8.63 -1.11 -13.96
N LYS A 193 -7.97 -1.77 -13.00
CA LYS A 193 -8.52 -2.01 -11.68
C LYS A 193 -8.60 -0.70 -10.90
N LEU A 194 -9.58 -0.58 -10.01
CA LEU A 194 -9.81 0.66 -9.27
C LEU A 194 -9.74 0.40 -7.77
N VAL A 195 -8.98 1.24 -7.07
CA VAL A 195 -8.87 1.20 -5.61
C VAL A 195 -8.97 2.63 -5.05
N ALA A 196 -9.31 2.76 -3.77
CA ALA A 196 -9.30 4.06 -3.13
C ALA A 196 -9.08 3.93 -1.62
N HIS A 197 -8.25 4.81 -1.07
CA HIS A 197 -8.21 5.05 0.37
C HIS A 197 -9.55 5.66 0.78
N ALA A 198 -10.27 4.98 1.65
CA ALA A 198 -11.53 5.46 2.16
C ALA A 198 -11.81 4.90 3.56
N GLY A 199 -12.19 5.80 4.47
CA GLY A 199 -12.46 5.44 5.86
C GLY A 199 -11.20 5.14 6.67
N GLU A 200 -10.07 5.71 6.33
CA GLU A 200 -8.89 5.78 7.21
C GLU A 200 -9.13 6.83 8.29
N GLU A 201 -9.17 8.11 7.93
CA GLU A 201 -9.58 9.24 8.77
C GLU A 201 -10.97 9.74 8.40
N GLY A 202 -11.35 9.61 7.14
CA GLY A 202 -12.61 10.05 6.58
C GLY A 202 -13.80 9.21 7.09
N PRO A 203 -15.01 9.79 7.09
CA PRO A 203 -16.19 9.13 7.63
C PRO A 203 -16.69 7.98 6.74
N PRO A 204 -17.57 7.08 7.24
CA PRO A 204 -18.10 5.93 6.49
C PRO A 204 -18.70 6.28 5.14
N HIS A 205 -19.26 7.48 4.97
CA HIS A 205 -19.84 7.89 3.70
C HIS A 205 -18.79 8.01 2.57
N TYR A 206 -17.49 8.23 2.88
CA TYR A 206 -16.44 8.18 1.87
C TYR A 206 -16.23 6.77 1.34
N VAL A 207 -16.40 5.75 2.18
CA VAL A 207 -16.39 4.35 1.72
C VAL A 207 -17.60 4.08 0.81
N TRP A 208 -18.79 4.57 1.17
CA TRP A 208 -19.95 4.49 0.29
C TRP A 208 -19.72 5.17 -1.07
N GLU A 209 -19.14 6.37 -1.08
CA GLU A 209 -18.80 7.07 -2.33
C GLU A 209 -17.77 6.29 -3.18
N ALA A 210 -16.75 5.72 -2.56
CA ALA A 210 -15.78 4.89 -3.26
C ALA A 210 -16.45 3.67 -3.92
N LEU A 211 -17.38 3.02 -3.22
CA LEU A 211 -18.12 1.88 -3.75
C LEU A 211 -19.10 2.28 -4.86
N ASP A 212 -19.90 3.32 -4.64
CA ASP A 212 -21.07 3.62 -5.49
C ASP A 212 -20.76 4.63 -6.60
N LEU A 213 -19.80 5.54 -6.40
CA LEU A 213 -19.46 6.57 -7.37
C LEU A 213 -18.17 6.27 -8.15
N LEU A 214 -17.14 5.75 -7.47
CA LEU A 214 -15.91 5.35 -8.15
C LEU A 214 -15.98 3.90 -8.66
N GLY A 215 -16.82 3.05 -8.04
CA GLY A 215 -16.97 1.65 -8.41
C GLY A 215 -15.71 0.84 -8.17
N VAL A 216 -15.00 1.07 -7.05
CA VAL A 216 -13.72 0.43 -6.77
C VAL A 216 -13.82 -1.09 -6.65
N ASP A 217 -12.72 -1.78 -6.98
CA ASP A 217 -12.57 -3.23 -6.86
C ASP A 217 -12.02 -3.63 -5.48
N ARG A 218 -11.45 -2.65 -4.74
CA ARG A 218 -10.90 -2.82 -3.39
C ARG A 218 -10.93 -1.48 -2.66
N ILE A 219 -11.14 -1.52 -1.34
CA ILE A 219 -11.01 -0.35 -0.45
C ILE A 219 -9.67 -0.43 0.27
N ASP A 220 -8.92 0.66 0.24
CA ASP A 220 -7.70 0.77 1.02
C ASP A 220 -8.03 1.36 2.40
N HIS A 221 -7.51 0.75 3.48
CA HIS A 221 -7.86 0.88 4.90
C HIS A 221 -9.29 0.41 5.23
N GLY A 222 -10.29 1.28 5.15
CA GLY A 222 -11.68 0.97 5.50
C GLY A 222 -11.95 0.89 7.01
N ASN A 223 -11.08 1.41 7.87
CA ASN A 223 -11.14 1.29 9.33
C ASN A 223 -12.46 1.78 9.91
N ARG A 224 -12.97 2.92 9.41
CA ARG A 224 -14.18 3.57 9.90
C ARG A 224 -15.47 2.95 9.34
N SER A 225 -15.37 1.94 8.46
CA SER A 225 -16.55 1.19 7.99
C SER A 225 -17.34 0.57 9.14
N LEU A 226 -16.69 0.23 10.26
CA LEU A 226 -17.32 -0.34 11.45
C LEU A 226 -18.26 0.64 12.20
N GLU A 227 -18.26 1.91 11.84
CA GLU A 227 -19.18 2.91 12.40
C GLU A 227 -20.57 2.87 11.74
N ASP A 228 -20.71 2.17 10.60
CA ASP A 228 -21.96 2.01 9.87
C ASP A 228 -22.29 0.53 9.66
N PRO A 229 -23.26 -0.03 10.42
CA PRO A 229 -23.64 -1.45 10.29
C PRO A 229 -24.15 -1.84 8.90
N ALA A 230 -24.79 -0.93 8.15
CA ALA A 230 -25.23 -1.19 6.79
C ALA A 230 -24.06 -1.33 5.82
N LEU A 231 -23.01 -0.50 6.01
CA LEU A 231 -21.77 -0.60 5.26
C LEU A 231 -21.05 -1.92 5.56
N VAL A 232 -20.94 -2.30 6.83
CA VAL A 232 -20.35 -3.60 7.23
C VAL A 232 -21.07 -4.75 6.55
N ALA A 233 -22.41 -4.75 6.60
CA ALA A 233 -23.22 -5.79 5.95
C ALA A 233 -23.00 -5.83 4.42
N ARG A 234 -22.85 -4.67 3.78
CA ARG A 234 -22.54 -4.54 2.35
C ARG A 234 -21.18 -5.13 2.02
N LEU A 235 -20.13 -4.70 2.73
CA LEU A 235 -18.75 -5.15 2.51
C LEU A 235 -18.58 -6.66 2.71
N ALA A 236 -19.22 -7.22 3.74
CA ALA A 236 -19.21 -8.66 3.99
C ALA A 236 -19.93 -9.46 2.90
N ARG A 237 -21.14 -9.02 2.50
CA ARG A 237 -21.95 -9.67 1.45
C ARG A 237 -21.21 -9.67 0.11
N ASP A 238 -20.64 -8.53 -0.26
CA ASP A 238 -19.98 -8.33 -1.56
C ASP A 238 -18.53 -8.87 -1.54
N ARG A 239 -18.05 -9.35 -0.38
CA ARG A 239 -16.65 -9.77 -0.15
C ARG A 239 -15.65 -8.73 -0.63
N MET A 240 -15.96 -7.45 -0.39
CA MET A 240 -15.07 -6.35 -0.72
C MET A 240 -13.81 -6.43 0.14
N ALA A 241 -12.65 -6.52 -0.51
CA ALA A 241 -11.38 -6.57 0.21
C ALA A 241 -11.03 -5.20 0.81
N LEU A 242 -10.51 -5.24 2.06
CA LEU A 242 -10.00 -4.08 2.79
C LEU A 242 -8.51 -4.30 3.06
N THR A 243 -7.66 -3.36 2.65
CA THR A 243 -6.21 -3.43 2.88
C THR A 243 -5.82 -2.64 4.13
N VAL A 244 -5.82 -3.31 5.27
CA VAL A 244 -5.60 -2.69 6.57
C VAL A 244 -4.10 -2.53 6.85
N CYS A 245 -3.69 -1.39 7.42
CA CYS A 245 -2.30 -1.02 7.67
C CYS A 245 -2.07 -0.69 9.16
N PRO A 246 -1.86 -1.70 10.03
CA PRO A 246 -1.94 -1.51 11.48
C PRO A 246 -0.90 -0.56 12.07
N LEU A 247 0.36 -0.65 11.65
CA LEU A 247 1.42 0.23 12.17
C LEU A 247 1.24 1.66 11.68
N SER A 248 0.78 1.87 10.44
CA SER A 248 0.37 3.16 9.92
C SER A 248 -0.72 3.78 10.78
N ASN A 249 -1.80 3.03 11.02
CA ASN A 249 -2.94 3.52 11.79
C ASN A 249 -2.56 3.88 13.24
N LEU A 250 -1.59 3.19 13.84
CA LEU A 250 -1.03 3.58 15.14
C LEU A 250 -0.19 4.86 15.02
N ARG A 251 0.69 4.91 14.03
CA ARG A 251 1.65 6.01 13.88
C ARG A 251 0.99 7.33 13.50
N LEU A 252 -0.09 7.26 12.72
CA LEU A 252 -0.91 8.42 12.31
C LEU A 252 -2.02 8.75 13.32
N CYS A 253 -2.02 8.10 14.48
CA CYS A 253 -3.00 8.32 15.56
C CYS A 253 -4.46 8.05 15.15
N VAL A 254 -4.69 7.25 14.09
CA VAL A 254 -6.02 6.72 13.77
C VAL A 254 -6.50 5.80 14.90
N VAL A 255 -5.57 5.08 15.52
CA VAL A 255 -5.75 4.37 16.78
C VAL A 255 -4.66 4.79 17.77
N ASP A 256 -4.99 4.88 19.04
CA ASP A 256 -4.06 5.23 20.11
C ASP A 256 -3.33 4.00 20.71
N ASP A 257 -3.85 2.81 20.43
CA ASP A 257 -3.34 1.53 20.94
C ASP A 257 -3.72 0.40 19.97
N LEU A 258 -2.74 -0.38 19.52
CA LEU A 258 -2.98 -1.53 18.65
C LEU A 258 -3.93 -2.57 19.23
N ARG A 259 -4.04 -2.67 20.57
CA ARG A 259 -5.03 -3.55 21.23
C ARG A 259 -6.48 -3.15 20.95
N ARG A 260 -6.70 -1.91 20.48
CA ARG A 260 -8.02 -1.37 20.09
C ARG A 260 -8.17 -1.27 18.58
N HIS A 261 -7.16 -1.73 17.82
CA HIS A 261 -7.19 -1.66 16.36
C HIS A 261 -8.44 -2.39 15.82
N PRO A 262 -9.15 -1.82 14.83
CA PRO A 262 -10.41 -2.35 14.31
C PRO A 262 -10.30 -3.74 13.66
N LEU A 263 -9.10 -4.20 13.29
CA LEU A 263 -8.87 -5.46 12.58
C LEU A 263 -9.55 -6.68 13.26
N ARG A 264 -9.48 -6.80 14.61
CA ARG A 264 -10.17 -7.90 15.33
C ARG A 264 -11.68 -7.87 15.05
N ARG A 265 -12.30 -6.70 15.22
CA ARG A 265 -13.73 -6.53 14.98
C ARG A 265 -14.12 -6.73 13.51
N MET A 266 -13.24 -6.36 12.59
CA MET A 266 -13.45 -6.62 11.16
C MET A 266 -13.46 -8.13 10.87
N LEU A 267 -12.50 -8.89 11.43
CA LEU A 267 -12.44 -10.35 11.32
C LEU A 267 -13.71 -11.00 11.91
N ASP A 268 -14.09 -10.61 13.14
CA ASP A 268 -15.27 -11.12 13.83
C ASP A 268 -16.57 -10.80 13.08
N SER A 269 -16.60 -9.70 12.30
CA SER A 269 -17.71 -9.30 11.44
C SER A 269 -17.70 -9.99 10.06
N GLY A 270 -16.76 -10.89 9.81
CA GLY A 270 -16.65 -11.62 8.54
C GLY A 270 -16.18 -10.76 7.36
N LEU A 271 -15.55 -9.62 7.60
CA LEU A 271 -15.00 -8.77 6.54
C LEU A 271 -13.75 -9.43 5.90
N PHE A 272 -13.59 -9.17 4.62
CA PHE A 272 -12.49 -9.71 3.83
C PHE A 272 -11.28 -8.76 3.93
N VAL A 273 -10.43 -8.96 4.95
CA VAL A 273 -9.32 -8.06 5.28
C VAL A 273 -7.96 -8.68 4.94
N THR A 274 -7.01 -7.82 4.60
CA THR A 274 -5.58 -8.13 4.46
C THR A 274 -4.77 -7.22 5.39
N VAL A 275 -3.52 -7.59 5.70
CA VAL A 275 -2.58 -6.77 6.48
C VAL A 275 -1.46 -6.32 5.56
N ASN A 276 -1.10 -5.05 5.62
CA ASN A 276 -0.13 -4.40 4.74
C ASN A 276 0.73 -3.40 5.53
N SER A 277 1.76 -2.83 4.89
CA SER A 277 2.71 -1.96 5.58
C SER A 277 2.54 -0.46 5.33
N ASP A 278 1.85 -0.07 4.24
CA ASP A 278 1.61 1.32 3.87
C ASP A 278 2.90 2.07 3.50
N ASP A 279 3.48 2.83 4.42
CA ASP A 279 4.74 3.57 4.28
C ASP A 279 5.78 3.03 5.28
N PRO A 280 6.36 1.85 5.03
CA PRO A 280 7.10 1.08 6.04
C PRO A 280 8.33 1.78 6.60
N ALA A 281 9.01 2.65 5.81
CA ALA A 281 10.17 3.39 6.28
C ALA A 281 9.80 4.48 7.30
N TYR A 282 8.58 4.99 7.24
CA TYR A 282 8.07 6.05 8.12
C TYR A 282 7.31 5.51 9.34
N PHE A 283 6.59 4.39 9.18
CA PHE A 283 5.69 3.87 10.20
C PHE A 283 6.31 2.76 11.07
N GLY A 284 7.58 2.46 10.82
CA GLY A 284 8.39 1.64 11.74
C GLY A 284 8.31 0.14 11.51
N GLY A 285 7.85 -0.31 10.33
CA GLY A 285 7.90 -1.73 10.01
C GLY A 285 7.29 -2.11 8.68
N TYR A 286 7.90 -3.12 8.07
CA TYR A 286 7.43 -3.77 6.85
C TYR A 286 6.35 -4.81 7.16
N LEU A 287 6.05 -5.69 6.23
CA LEU A 287 4.92 -6.60 6.34
C LEU A 287 5.03 -7.56 7.54
N ASN A 288 6.22 -8.14 7.80
CA ASN A 288 6.40 -9.03 8.96
C ASN A 288 6.21 -8.32 10.29
N GLU A 289 6.67 -7.07 10.42
CA GLU A 289 6.48 -6.25 11.62
C GLU A 289 4.99 -5.97 11.85
N ASN A 290 4.22 -5.68 10.80
CA ASN A 290 2.76 -5.51 10.88
C ASN A 290 2.07 -6.79 11.35
N PHE A 291 2.40 -7.95 10.77
CA PHE A 291 1.85 -9.25 11.19
C PHE A 291 2.16 -9.56 12.66
N ARG A 292 3.41 -9.36 13.10
CA ARG A 292 3.80 -9.58 14.51
C ARG A 292 3.10 -8.61 15.46
N ALA A 293 2.95 -7.36 15.05
CA ALA A 293 2.29 -6.33 15.85
C ALA A 293 0.82 -6.69 16.11
N VAL A 294 0.06 -7.10 15.07
CA VAL A 294 -1.34 -7.51 15.25
C VAL A 294 -1.46 -8.86 15.95
N GLN A 295 -0.54 -9.80 15.71
CA GLN A 295 -0.49 -11.06 16.46
C GLN A 295 -0.43 -10.80 17.97
N SER A 296 0.51 -9.97 18.38
CA SER A 296 0.74 -9.68 19.81
C SER A 296 -0.36 -8.81 20.41
N ALA A 297 -0.83 -7.78 19.69
CA ALA A 297 -1.76 -6.81 20.24
C ALA A 297 -3.20 -7.30 20.25
N LEU A 298 -3.59 -8.11 19.27
CA LEU A 298 -4.97 -8.60 19.07
C LEU A 298 -5.15 -10.07 19.41
N ASP A 299 -4.09 -10.71 19.93
CA ASP A 299 -4.08 -12.13 20.30
C ASP A 299 -4.54 -13.03 19.12
N LEU A 300 -4.02 -12.74 17.91
CA LEU A 300 -4.32 -13.53 16.72
C LEU A 300 -3.55 -14.86 16.78
N ASP A 301 -4.27 -15.95 16.60
CA ASP A 301 -3.65 -17.27 16.52
C ASP A 301 -3.04 -17.55 15.13
N GLU A 302 -2.33 -18.68 15.00
CA GLU A 302 -1.69 -19.06 13.73
C GLU A 302 -2.71 -19.31 12.60
N ALA A 303 -3.92 -19.77 12.91
CA ALA A 303 -4.95 -20.02 11.91
C ALA A 303 -5.52 -18.70 11.37
N GLU A 304 -5.71 -17.72 12.24
CA GLU A 304 -6.15 -16.36 11.87
C GLU A 304 -5.08 -15.63 11.05
N LEU A 305 -3.82 -15.70 11.47
CA LEU A 305 -2.70 -15.12 10.69
C LEU A 305 -2.55 -15.77 9.31
N ARG A 306 -2.73 -17.10 9.25
CA ARG A 306 -2.75 -17.84 7.98
C ARG A 306 -3.90 -17.37 7.09
N ALA A 307 -5.10 -17.20 7.66
CA ALA A 307 -6.27 -16.73 6.91
C ALA A 307 -6.05 -15.32 6.36
N VAL A 308 -5.50 -14.40 7.16
CA VAL A 308 -5.19 -13.02 6.72
C VAL A 308 -4.10 -13.01 5.64
N ALA A 309 -3.05 -13.82 5.76
CA ALA A 309 -2.02 -13.92 4.73
C ALA A 309 -2.56 -14.53 3.42
N ARG A 310 -3.42 -15.56 3.53
CA ARG A 310 -4.09 -16.16 2.37
C ARG A 310 -5.02 -15.15 1.68
N ASN A 311 -5.68 -14.31 2.47
CA ASN A 311 -6.51 -13.22 1.94
C ASN A 311 -5.70 -12.27 1.05
N GLY A 312 -4.42 -11.99 1.35
CA GLY A 312 -3.55 -11.20 0.49
C GLY A 312 -3.48 -11.73 -0.94
N PHE A 313 -3.31 -13.04 -1.11
CA PHE A 313 -3.34 -13.66 -2.44
C PHE A 313 -4.74 -13.62 -3.06
N ALA A 314 -5.77 -13.94 -2.28
CA ALA A 314 -7.15 -14.00 -2.78
C ALA A 314 -7.70 -12.63 -3.19
N ALA A 315 -7.29 -11.55 -2.50
CA ALA A 315 -7.69 -10.16 -2.77
C ALA A 315 -6.84 -9.47 -3.85
N SER A 316 -5.75 -10.10 -4.30
CA SER A 316 -4.88 -9.55 -5.35
C SER A 316 -5.60 -9.44 -6.69
N PHE A 317 -5.08 -8.59 -7.55
CA PHE A 317 -5.54 -8.45 -8.93
C PHE A 317 -4.74 -9.32 -9.92
N MET A 318 -4.08 -10.36 -9.43
CA MET A 318 -3.48 -11.37 -10.32
C MET A 318 -4.52 -11.92 -11.31
N PRO A 319 -4.13 -12.30 -12.53
CA PRO A 319 -4.95 -13.15 -13.38
C PRO A 319 -5.45 -14.40 -12.63
N ASP A 320 -6.64 -14.89 -12.96
CA ASP A 320 -7.29 -15.95 -12.17
C ASP A 320 -6.46 -17.24 -12.09
N ASP A 321 -5.82 -17.65 -13.18
CA ASP A 321 -4.93 -18.81 -13.23
C ASP A 321 -3.68 -18.64 -12.35
N GLU A 322 -3.08 -17.47 -12.33
CA GLU A 322 -1.95 -17.14 -11.47
C GLU A 322 -2.36 -17.10 -9.99
N LYS A 323 -3.54 -16.53 -9.70
CA LYS A 323 -4.11 -16.48 -8.35
C LYS A 323 -4.40 -17.87 -7.82
N GLU A 324 -5.03 -18.73 -8.62
CA GLU A 324 -5.30 -20.12 -8.25
C GLU A 324 -3.99 -20.89 -7.96
N ALA A 325 -2.98 -20.73 -8.80
CA ALA A 325 -1.66 -21.34 -8.58
C ALA A 325 -0.98 -20.82 -7.30
N ALA A 326 -1.08 -19.50 -7.03
CA ALA A 326 -0.53 -18.89 -5.82
C ALA A 326 -1.22 -19.41 -4.55
N LEU A 327 -2.56 -19.50 -4.57
CA LEU A 327 -3.34 -20.06 -3.46
C LEU A 327 -3.03 -21.54 -3.22
N ALA A 328 -2.93 -22.34 -4.26
CA ALA A 328 -2.56 -23.76 -4.15
C ALA A 328 -1.14 -23.93 -3.57
N SER A 329 -0.20 -23.09 -4.01
CA SER A 329 1.16 -23.05 -3.47
C SER A 329 1.18 -22.63 -1.99
N PHE A 330 0.39 -21.63 -1.62
CA PHE A 330 0.23 -21.18 -0.24
C PHE A 330 -0.30 -22.34 0.64
N ASP A 331 -1.40 -22.95 0.24
CA ASP A 331 -2.06 -24.01 1.00
C ASP A 331 -1.13 -25.25 1.18
N SER A 332 -0.34 -25.59 0.15
CA SER A 332 0.61 -26.71 0.21
C SER A 332 1.85 -26.41 1.06
N SER A 333 2.34 -25.17 1.10
CA SER A 333 3.54 -24.78 1.86
C SER A 333 3.39 -24.92 3.37
N LEU A 334 2.14 -24.95 3.85
CA LEU A 334 1.77 -24.97 5.26
C LEU A 334 1.21 -26.34 5.71
N SER A 335 1.15 -27.31 4.80
CA SER A 335 0.81 -28.69 5.15
C SER A 335 1.98 -29.32 5.93
N PRO A 336 1.71 -30.12 6.99
CA PRO A 336 2.77 -30.86 7.67
C PRO A 336 3.55 -31.67 6.64
N ARG A 337 4.86 -31.51 6.61
CA ARG A 337 5.71 -32.43 5.83
C ARG A 337 5.55 -33.80 6.45
N SER A 338 4.91 -34.72 5.71
CA SER A 338 4.76 -36.16 6.06
C SER A 338 6.10 -36.82 6.25
#